data_50a54d57781e6cb8fbc1f5d2f8ab8f01
#
_entry.id   50a54d57781e6cb8fbc1f5d2f8ab8f01
#
_cell.length_a   1.000
_cell.length_b   1.000
_cell.length_c   1.000
_cell.angle_alpha   90.00
_cell.angle_beta   90.00
_cell.angle_gamma   90.00
#
_symmetry.space_group_name_H-M   'P 1'
#
loop_
_entity.id
_entity.type
_entity.pdbx_description
1 polymer ?
#
loop_
_entity_poly.entity_id
_entity_poly.type
_entity_poly.pdbx_seq_one_letter_code
_entity_poly.pdbx_strand_id
1 'polypeptide(L)'
;MQRPLIVAASLSAAIVALAASAVAQQGQLQLPGGGLKPPPPPPVRPYQQVAVTPPAPFDDPSFVAFRKQLADVVARKDRAALAKLVVTQNFFWFQDKDLADKRKSGIDNLAKAIDLDAKGGPGWDTLAEFADEPSAAESPQQRGTYCAPADPGIDAKAFVALGQATGTDPADWAYPSKDGIDVRAAAPPNSPAIEKLGSVLFRVLPDSGQQDDPNQPLVLHVATPSGKTGFVDAAAVAPLVADEICYAKDSGGWKIVGYLGGVAQ
;
A
#
# COMPACT_ATOMS: atom_id res chain seq x y z
N MET A 1 67.16 -12.46 25.03
CA MET A 1 67.59 -13.72 25.65
C MET A 1 66.69 -14.82 25.16
N GLN A 2 67.25 -15.64 24.34
CA GLN A 2 67.19 -17.09 24.17
C GLN A 2 65.84 -17.78 24.00
N ARG A 3 65.69 -18.29 22.80
CA ARG A 3 64.86 -19.46 22.43
C ARG A 3 65.38 -20.75 23.11
N PRO A 4 64.57 -21.83 23.23
CA PRO A 4 64.87 -22.88 22.24
C PRO A 4 63.62 -23.53 21.59
N LEU A 5 63.89 -24.03 20.39
CA LEU A 5 63.23 -25.03 19.59
C LEU A 5 63.18 -26.40 20.28
N ILE A 6 62.06 -27.13 20.12
CA ILE A 6 62.06 -28.60 20.18
C ILE A 6 61.32 -29.16 18.97
N VAL A 7 62.05 -29.99 18.24
CA VAL A 7 61.66 -30.83 17.11
C VAL A 7 61.35 -32.23 17.64
N ALA A 8 60.29 -32.88 17.19
CA ALA A 8 60.17 -34.33 17.08
C ALA A 8 58.86 -34.65 16.31
N ALA A 9 58.92 -35.15 15.18
CA ALA A 9 59.21 -36.48 14.68
C ALA A 9 57.92 -37.27 14.35
N SER A 10 57.78 -37.50 13.08
CA SER A 10 56.87 -38.28 12.29
C SER A 10 56.53 -39.69 12.80
N LEU A 11 55.28 -40.13 12.63
CA LEU A 11 54.99 -41.55 12.36
C LEU A 11 53.83 -41.63 11.35
N SER A 12 54.19 -42.19 10.19
CA SER A 12 53.27 -42.54 9.10
C SER A 12 52.61 -43.89 9.44
N ALA A 13 51.29 -43.94 9.36
CA ALA A 13 50.55 -45.20 9.29
C ALA A 13 49.62 -45.17 8.07
N ALA A 14 49.98 -45.88 7.04
CA ALA A 14 49.18 -46.10 5.87
C ALA A 14 48.13 -47.17 6.20
N ILE A 15 46.86 -46.77 6.07
CA ILE A 15 45.72 -47.72 6.05
C ILE A 15 45.13 -47.69 4.65
N VAL A 16 45.36 -48.76 3.91
CA VAL A 16 44.68 -49.06 2.64
C VAL A 16 43.26 -49.52 2.99
N ALA A 17 42.27 -48.72 2.63
CA ALA A 17 40.87 -49.09 2.68
C ALA A 17 40.35 -49.23 1.26
N LEU A 18 39.94 -50.46 0.90
CA LEU A 18 39.30 -50.80 -0.36
C LEU A 18 37.99 -50.03 -0.48
N ALA A 19 37.91 -49.20 -1.55
CA ALA A 19 36.67 -48.56 -1.92
C ALA A 19 35.77 -49.57 -2.66
N ALA A 20 34.73 -50.02 -2.01
CA ALA A 20 33.56 -50.64 -2.69
C ALA A 20 32.69 -49.52 -3.27
N SER A 21 32.73 -49.38 -4.60
CA SER A 21 31.85 -48.44 -5.31
C SER A 21 30.43 -49.03 -5.34
N ALA A 22 29.61 -48.60 -4.40
CA ALA A 22 28.16 -48.76 -4.50
C ALA A 22 27.61 -47.67 -5.41
N VAL A 23 27.37 -47.99 -6.68
CA VAL A 23 26.59 -47.14 -7.58
C VAL A 23 25.14 -47.16 -7.07
N ALA A 24 24.79 -46.15 -6.32
CA ALA A 24 23.40 -45.86 -5.97
C ALA A 24 22.73 -45.32 -7.23
N GLN A 25 22.01 -46.20 -7.93
CA GLN A 25 21.01 -45.76 -8.92
C GLN A 25 19.94 -44.95 -8.18
N GLN A 26 20.07 -43.64 -8.19
CA GLN A 26 18.98 -42.74 -7.87
C GLN A 26 17.93 -42.88 -8.97
N GLY A 27 17.01 -43.84 -8.79
CA GLY A 27 15.77 -43.83 -9.51
C GLY A 27 15.04 -42.52 -9.24
N GLN A 28 15.11 -41.57 -10.19
CA GLN A 28 14.20 -40.43 -10.21
C GLN A 28 12.79 -41.01 -10.34
N LEU A 29 12.09 -41.07 -9.21
CA LEU A 29 10.63 -41.16 -9.21
C LEU A 29 10.11 -39.89 -9.87
N GLN A 30 9.94 -39.98 -11.20
CA GLN A 30 9.22 -38.99 -11.97
C GLN A 30 7.76 -39.09 -11.57
N LEU A 31 7.37 -38.35 -10.53
CA LEU A 31 5.96 -38.12 -10.20
C LEU A 31 5.32 -37.54 -11.47
N PRO A 32 4.20 -38.09 -11.96
CA PRO A 32 3.48 -37.48 -13.06
C PRO A 32 3.17 -36.05 -12.66
N GLY A 33 3.71 -35.06 -13.38
CA GLY A 33 3.47 -33.64 -13.15
C GLY A 33 2.05 -33.26 -13.55
N GLY A 34 1.10 -33.79 -12.83
CA GLY A 34 -0.23 -33.21 -12.72
C GLY A 34 -0.15 -32.08 -11.70
N GLY A 35 0.19 -30.88 -12.15
CA GLY A 35 0.04 -29.71 -11.34
C GLY A 35 -1.40 -29.65 -10.86
N LEU A 36 -1.64 -30.03 -9.61
CA LEU A 36 -2.93 -29.84 -8.96
C LEU A 36 -3.19 -28.32 -9.01
N LYS A 37 -4.10 -27.95 -9.92
CA LYS A 37 -4.62 -26.58 -9.93
C LYS A 37 -5.10 -26.30 -8.51
N PRO A 38 -4.61 -25.22 -7.85
CA PRO A 38 -5.06 -24.91 -6.49
C PRO A 38 -6.59 -24.93 -6.48
N PRO A 39 -7.21 -25.46 -5.42
CA PRO A 39 -8.65 -25.47 -5.32
C PRO A 39 -9.15 -24.04 -5.48
N PRO A 40 -10.27 -23.82 -6.19
CA PRO A 40 -10.85 -22.50 -6.32
C PRO A 40 -11.07 -21.92 -4.91
N PRO A 41 -10.81 -20.63 -4.71
CA PRO A 41 -11.05 -19.99 -3.43
C PRO A 41 -12.51 -20.24 -3.01
N PRO A 42 -12.78 -20.40 -1.71
CA PRO A 42 -14.14 -20.65 -1.24
C PRO A 42 -15.04 -19.50 -1.68
N PRO A 43 -16.32 -19.81 -2.04
CA PRO A 43 -17.25 -18.79 -2.49
C PRO A 43 -17.43 -17.73 -1.39
N VAL A 44 -17.37 -16.47 -1.79
CA VAL A 44 -17.64 -15.35 -0.88
C VAL A 44 -19.11 -15.42 -0.46
N ARG A 45 -19.35 -15.34 0.85
CA ARG A 45 -20.73 -15.29 1.38
C ARG A 45 -21.24 -13.85 1.33
N PRO A 46 -22.55 -13.66 1.10
CA PRO A 46 -23.16 -12.34 1.29
C PRO A 46 -22.88 -11.80 2.70
N TYR A 47 -22.70 -10.49 2.80
CA TYR A 47 -22.43 -9.81 4.07
C TYR A 47 -23.29 -8.56 4.24
N GLN A 48 -23.37 -8.07 5.48
CA GLN A 48 -24.11 -6.86 5.84
C GLN A 48 -23.52 -5.65 5.13
N GLN A 49 -24.34 -4.93 4.40
CA GLN A 49 -23.97 -3.69 3.73
C GLN A 49 -23.61 -2.60 4.77
N VAL A 50 -22.49 -1.94 4.57
CA VAL A 50 -22.11 -0.73 5.31
C VAL A 50 -22.08 0.44 4.33
N ALA A 51 -22.95 1.42 4.57
CA ALA A 51 -22.98 2.63 3.75
C ALA A 51 -21.75 3.49 3.97
N VAL A 52 -21.31 4.16 2.90
CA VAL A 52 -20.17 5.07 2.90
C VAL A 52 -20.63 6.45 2.45
N THR A 53 -20.20 7.47 3.16
CA THR A 53 -20.26 8.86 2.68
C THR A 53 -18.87 9.26 2.24
N PRO A 54 -18.62 9.44 0.93
CA PRO A 54 -17.33 9.89 0.45
C PRO A 54 -16.93 11.22 1.09
N PRO A 55 -15.62 11.47 1.32
CA PRO A 55 -15.17 12.71 1.91
C PRO A 55 -15.46 13.90 0.99
N ALA A 56 -15.82 15.02 1.58
CA ALA A 56 -16.05 16.26 0.83
C ALA A 56 -14.71 16.96 0.51
N PRO A 57 -14.64 17.73 -0.59
CA PRO A 57 -13.48 18.58 -0.85
C PRO A 57 -13.23 19.59 0.28
N PHE A 58 -11.97 19.86 0.56
CA PHE A 58 -11.57 20.91 1.50
C PHE A 58 -11.35 22.22 0.74
N ASP A 59 -12.35 23.12 0.83
CA ASP A 59 -12.49 24.31 -0.02
C ASP A 59 -11.81 25.58 0.53
N ASP A 60 -10.81 25.49 1.44
CA ASP A 60 -9.99 26.65 1.83
C ASP A 60 -9.24 27.18 0.61
N PRO A 61 -9.48 28.44 0.15
CA PRO A 61 -8.86 28.94 -1.08
C PRO A 61 -7.33 28.99 -1.00
N SER A 62 -6.76 29.17 0.20
CA SER A 62 -5.31 29.19 0.41
C SER A 62 -4.73 27.77 0.34
N PHE A 63 -5.47 26.75 0.75
CA PHE A 63 -5.06 25.36 0.59
C PHE A 63 -5.15 24.91 -0.87
N VAL A 64 -6.21 25.30 -1.58
CA VAL A 64 -6.34 25.04 -3.03
C VAL A 64 -5.18 25.65 -3.80
N ALA A 65 -4.78 26.90 -3.46
CA ALA A 65 -3.62 27.54 -4.06
C ALA A 65 -2.30 26.82 -3.74
N PHE A 66 -2.15 26.35 -2.50
CA PHE A 66 -0.99 25.55 -2.09
C PHE A 66 -0.91 24.23 -2.86
N ARG A 67 -2.01 23.50 -3.03
CA ARG A 67 -2.04 22.26 -3.81
C ARG A 67 -1.62 22.48 -5.27
N LYS A 68 -2.07 23.56 -5.90
CA LYS A 68 -1.61 23.94 -7.25
C LYS A 68 -0.10 24.17 -7.29
N GLN A 69 0.43 24.88 -6.28
CA GLN A 69 1.87 25.09 -6.17
C GLN A 69 2.63 23.76 -5.98
N LEU A 70 2.09 22.85 -5.17
CA LEU A 70 2.64 21.50 -4.99
C LEU A 70 2.64 20.72 -6.31
N ALA A 71 1.53 20.71 -7.04
CA ALA A 71 1.42 20.06 -8.34
C ALA A 71 2.45 20.60 -9.35
N ASP A 72 2.63 21.93 -9.41
CA ASP A 72 3.64 22.56 -10.27
C ASP A 72 5.08 22.13 -9.91
N VAL A 73 5.39 22.01 -8.63
CA VAL A 73 6.70 21.55 -8.14
C VAL A 73 6.92 20.08 -8.45
N VAL A 74 5.90 19.26 -8.25
CA VAL A 74 5.91 17.81 -8.49
C VAL A 74 6.09 17.52 -9.99
N ALA A 75 5.36 18.22 -10.86
CA ALA A 75 5.48 18.05 -12.31
C ALA A 75 6.90 18.31 -12.84
N ARG A 76 7.64 19.22 -12.18
CA ARG A 76 9.05 19.49 -12.50
C ARG A 76 10.03 18.59 -11.77
N LYS A 77 9.57 17.77 -10.84
CA LYS A 77 10.39 16.95 -9.93
C LYS A 77 11.48 17.79 -9.22
N ASP A 78 11.11 19.03 -8.83
CA ASP A 78 12.04 20.00 -8.22
C ASP A 78 12.10 19.80 -6.70
N ARG A 79 13.06 18.98 -6.26
CA ARG A 79 13.26 18.69 -4.83
C ARG A 79 13.61 19.96 -4.00
N ALA A 80 14.30 20.93 -4.59
CA ALA A 80 14.67 22.15 -3.87
C ALA A 80 13.46 23.07 -3.66
N ALA A 81 12.55 23.15 -4.63
CA ALA A 81 11.28 23.82 -4.48
C ALA A 81 10.35 23.08 -3.52
N LEU A 82 10.29 21.73 -3.60
CA LEU A 82 9.52 20.90 -2.67
C LEU A 82 9.97 21.12 -1.22
N ALA A 83 11.28 21.20 -0.96
CA ALA A 83 11.79 21.46 0.39
C ALA A 83 11.26 22.75 1.01
N LYS A 84 10.86 23.74 0.20
CA LYS A 84 10.25 24.99 0.69
C LYS A 84 8.76 24.81 1.05
N LEU A 85 8.12 23.76 0.57
CA LEU A 85 6.73 23.40 0.88
C LEU A 85 6.61 22.42 2.06
N VAL A 86 7.73 21.89 2.55
CA VAL A 86 7.80 20.99 3.70
C VAL A 86 8.31 21.75 4.93
N VAL A 87 7.86 21.42 6.13
CA VAL A 87 8.44 21.96 7.37
C VAL A 87 9.92 21.61 7.46
N THR A 88 10.71 22.54 8.01
CA THR A 88 12.15 22.29 8.15
C THR A 88 12.46 21.27 9.25
N GLN A 89 11.70 21.32 10.34
CA GLN A 89 11.88 20.49 11.54
C GLN A 89 10.51 19.96 12.01
N ASN A 90 10.54 18.96 12.90
CA ASN A 90 9.34 18.40 13.52
C ASN A 90 8.38 17.75 12.52
N PHE A 91 8.89 17.26 11.39
CA PHE A 91 8.10 16.40 10.50
C PHE A 91 7.77 15.11 11.25
N PHE A 92 6.52 14.66 11.21
CA PHE A 92 6.15 13.38 11.77
C PHE A 92 5.93 12.35 10.66
N TRP A 93 6.24 11.10 10.97
CA TRP A 93 6.01 9.98 10.05
C TRP A 93 5.61 8.75 10.86
N PHE A 94 4.33 8.39 10.76
CA PHE A 94 3.77 7.25 11.45
C PHE A 94 3.35 6.15 10.48
N GLN A 95 3.68 4.93 10.84
CA GLN A 95 3.06 3.70 10.38
C GLN A 95 2.57 2.96 11.61
N ASP A 96 3.27 1.90 12.04
CA ASP A 96 2.99 1.26 13.35
C ASP A 96 3.63 2.02 14.52
N LYS A 97 4.56 2.92 14.23
CA LYS A 97 5.34 3.72 15.17
C LYS A 97 5.85 4.98 14.49
N ASP A 98 6.37 5.93 15.31
CA ASP A 98 7.08 7.10 14.77
C ASP A 98 8.39 6.66 14.10
N LEU A 99 8.49 6.90 12.81
CA LEU A 99 9.64 6.56 11.95
C LEU A 99 10.48 7.79 11.58
N ALA A 100 10.04 9.00 11.95
CA ALA A 100 10.73 10.24 11.64
C ALA A 100 12.07 10.35 12.39
N ASP A 101 13.15 10.64 11.67
CA ASP A 101 14.45 10.97 12.26
C ASP A 101 14.48 12.46 12.62
N LYS A 102 14.38 12.78 13.91
CA LYS A 102 14.36 14.17 14.43
C LYS A 102 15.62 14.97 14.15
N ARG A 103 16.72 14.30 13.73
CA ARG A 103 17.99 14.96 13.34
C ARG A 103 17.99 15.38 11.88
N LYS A 104 17.05 14.87 11.08
CA LYS A 104 16.90 15.17 9.65
C LYS A 104 15.90 16.28 9.41
N SER A 105 16.03 16.93 8.27
CA SER A 105 15.05 17.90 7.80
C SER A 105 13.71 17.23 7.46
N GLY A 106 12.63 18.00 7.42
CA GLY A 106 11.33 17.47 7.02
C GLY A 106 11.34 16.90 5.62
N ILE A 107 12.02 17.56 4.67
CA ILE A 107 12.12 17.03 3.30
C ILE A 107 12.87 15.70 3.21
N ASP A 108 13.86 15.47 4.07
CA ASP A 108 14.59 14.20 4.09
C ASP A 108 13.76 13.08 4.71
N ASN A 109 12.93 13.41 5.69
CA ASN A 109 11.95 12.46 6.26
C ASN A 109 10.85 12.14 5.26
N LEU A 110 10.27 13.14 4.60
CA LEU A 110 9.27 12.93 3.55
C LEU A 110 9.86 12.08 2.42
N ALA A 111 11.06 12.42 1.93
CA ALA A 111 11.71 11.69 0.85
C ALA A 111 11.90 10.21 1.19
N LYS A 112 12.22 9.90 2.45
CA LYS A 112 12.34 8.52 2.91
C LYS A 112 10.98 7.83 3.05
N ALA A 113 9.95 8.55 3.50
CA ALA A 113 8.61 7.99 3.72
C ALA A 113 7.96 7.49 2.43
N ILE A 114 8.22 8.18 1.30
CA ILE A 114 7.59 7.92 0.00
C ILE A 114 8.59 7.45 -1.08
N ASP A 115 9.81 7.08 -0.71
CA ASP A 115 10.87 6.67 -1.66
C ASP A 115 11.14 7.70 -2.79
N LEU A 116 11.10 9.00 -2.45
CA LEU A 116 11.19 10.10 -3.41
C LEU A 116 12.51 10.11 -4.19
N ASP A 117 13.63 9.78 -3.52
CA ASP A 117 14.97 9.80 -4.07
C ASP A 117 15.40 8.46 -4.69
N ALA A 118 14.55 7.42 -4.64
CA ALA A 118 14.82 6.14 -5.25
C ALA A 118 14.76 6.22 -6.78
N LYS A 119 15.75 5.67 -7.47
CA LYS A 119 15.76 5.65 -8.94
C LYS A 119 14.57 4.82 -9.46
N GLY A 120 13.63 5.47 -10.14
CA GLY A 120 12.38 4.85 -10.58
C GLY A 120 11.41 4.55 -9.44
N GLY A 121 11.62 5.16 -8.27
CA GLY A 121 10.71 5.05 -7.14
C GLY A 121 9.40 5.82 -7.35
N PRO A 122 8.35 5.45 -6.61
CA PRO A 122 7.00 5.99 -6.80
C PRO A 122 6.82 7.41 -6.24
N GLY A 123 7.77 7.93 -5.45
CA GLY A 123 7.53 9.10 -4.59
C GLY A 123 7.05 10.37 -5.31
N TRP A 124 7.49 10.62 -6.54
CA TRP A 124 6.98 11.76 -7.31
C TRP A 124 5.57 11.54 -7.83
N ASP A 125 5.23 10.30 -8.17
CA ASP A 125 3.89 9.94 -8.63
C ASP A 125 2.91 9.95 -7.43
N THR A 126 3.34 9.43 -6.29
CA THR A 126 2.63 9.54 -5.00
C THR A 126 2.34 11.00 -4.61
N LEU A 127 3.33 11.90 -4.74
CA LEU A 127 3.10 13.33 -4.49
C LEU A 127 2.14 13.97 -5.51
N ALA A 128 2.12 13.49 -6.75
CA ALA A 128 1.17 13.97 -7.76
C ALA A 128 -0.27 13.58 -7.36
N GLU A 129 -0.48 12.36 -6.90
CA GLU A 129 -1.77 11.90 -6.38
C GLU A 129 -2.24 12.75 -5.20
N PHE A 130 -1.37 13.02 -4.21
CA PHE A 130 -1.70 13.91 -3.10
C PHE A 130 -1.95 15.37 -3.51
N ALA A 131 -1.28 15.87 -4.53
CA ALA A 131 -1.52 17.22 -5.05
C ALA A 131 -2.88 17.33 -5.75
N ASP A 132 -3.36 16.24 -6.35
CA ASP A 132 -4.68 16.17 -6.99
C ASP A 132 -5.82 15.81 -6.02
N GLU A 133 -5.50 15.28 -4.83
CA GLU A 133 -6.50 14.88 -3.84
C GLU A 133 -7.29 16.09 -3.29
N PRO A 134 -8.61 16.19 -3.53
CA PRO A 134 -9.38 17.35 -3.12
C PRO A 134 -9.76 17.36 -1.65
N SER A 135 -9.85 16.20 -1.02
CA SER A 135 -10.31 16.09 0.35
C SER A 135 -9.18 16.27 1.35
N ALA A 136 -9.47 16.88 2.48
CA ALA A 136 -8.61 16.89 3.67
C ALA A 136 -9.49 17.11 4.89
N ALA A 137 -9.12 16.49 6.00
CA ALA A 137 -9.80 16.67 7.28
C ALA A 137 -8.82 17.02 8.40
N GLU A 138 -9.29 17.78 9.40
CA GLU A 138 -8.48 18.05 10.58
C GLU A 138 -8.22 16.74 11.34
N SER A 139 -6.95 16.48 11.64
CA SER A 139 -6.54 15.30 12.39
C SER A 139 -7.11 15.35 13.81
N PRO A 140 -7.80 14.33 14.28
CA PRO A 140 -8.33 14.30 15.65
C PRO A 140 -7.21 14.26 16.71
N GLN A 141 -6.03 13.81 16.34
CA GLN A 141 -4.87 13.69 17.23
C GLN A 141 -4.04 14.99 17.27
N GLN A 142 -4.10 15.82 16.22
CA GLN A 142 -3.24 16.99 16.09
C GLN A 142 -4.00 18.20 15.54
N ARG A 143 -4.52 19.02 16.45
CA ARG A 143 -5.28 20.21 16.13
C ARG A 143 -4.51 21.15 15.18
N GLY A 144 -5.20 21.68 14.17
CA GLY A 144 -4.61 22.55 13.14
C GLY A 144 -3.79 21.82 12.09
N THR A 145 -3.76 20.48 12.14
CA THR A 145 -3.17 19.63 11.09
C THR A 145 -4.29 19.00 10.28
N TYR A 146 -4.20 19.09 8.97
CA TYR A 146 -5.17 18.53 8.03
C TYR A 146 -4.49 17.43 7.21
N CYS A 147 -5.06 16.23 7.20
CA CYS A 147 -4.51 15.10 6.45
C CYS A 147 -5.39 14.78 5.24
N ALA A 148 -4.77 14.38 4.15
CA ALA A 148 -5.38 14.04 2.86
C ALA A 148 -4.83 12.69 2.34
N PRO A 149 -5.71 11.83 1.79
CA PRO A 149 -7.15 11.97 1.69
C PRO A 149 -7.84 12.01 3.06
N ALA A 150 -8.99 12.64 3.14
CA ALA A 150 -9.82 12.57 4.35
C ALA A 150 -10.53 11.22 4.42
N ASP A 151 -10.73 10.72 5.64
CA ASP A 151 -11.46 9.48 5.86
C ASP A 151 -12.93 9.57 5.38
N PRO A 152 -13.48 8.50 4.80
CA PRO A 152 -14.88 8.44 4.47
C PRO A 152 -15.75 8.31 5.74
N GLY A 153 -16.95 8.87 5.68
CA GLY A 153 -17.94 8.68 6.74
C GLY A 153 -18.53 7.26 6.68
N ILE A 154 -18.32 6.47 7.73
CA ILE A 154 -18.93 5.13 7.90
C ILE A 154 -19.49 4.97 9.30
N ASP A 155 -20.46 4.05 9.47
CA ASP A 155 -20.86 3.61 10.81
C ASP A 155 -19.79 2.66 11.37
N ALA A 156 -19.00 3.16 12.31
CA ALA A 156 -17.90 2.42 12.93
C ALA A 156 -18.38 1.12 13.60
N LYS A 157 -19.57 1.12 14.22
CA LYS A 157 -20.12 -0.09 14.87
C LYS A 157 -20.51 -1.15 13.83
N ALA A 158 -21.14 -0.74 12.75
CA ALA A 158 -21.48 -1.63 11.65
C ALA A 158 -20.24 -2.19 10.99
N PHE A 159 -19.19 -1.37 10.81
CA PHE A 159 -17.92 -1.80 10.24
C PHE A 159 -17.18 -2.82 11.11
N VAL A 160 -17.10 -2.59 12.43
CA VAL A 160 -16.50 -3.56 13.37
C VAL A 160 -17.27 -4.90 13.31
N ALA A 161 -18.60 -4.87 13.28
CA ALA A 161 -19.41 -6.08 13.15
C ALA A 161 -19.16 -6.80 11.81
N LEU A 162 -18.99 -6.04 10.73
CA LEU A 162 -18.66 -6.57 9.41
C LEU A 162 -17.28 -7.29 9.41
N GLY A 163 -16.24 -6.68 9.96
CA GLY A 163 -14.91 -7.27 10.09
C GLY A 163 -14.93 -8.57 10.89
N GLN A 164 -15.65 -8.59 12.02
CA GLN A 164 -15.83 -9.79 12.85
C GLN A 164 -16.58 -10.91 12.11
N ALA A 165 -17.63 -10.57 11.35
CA ALA A 165 -18.44 -11.55 10.63
C ALA A 165 -17.69 -12.15 9.42
N THR A 166 -16.77 -11.42 8.83
CA THR A 166 -16.04 -11.82 7.60
C THR A 166 -14.60 -12.25 7.87
N GLY A 167 -14.07 -12.00 9.07
CA GLY A 167 -12.67 -12.28 9.41
C GLY A 167 -11.70 -11.47 8.56
N THR A 168 -12.00 -10.19 8.34
CA THR A 168 -11.23 -9.28 7.49
C THR A 168 -10.67 -8.13 8.29
N ASP A 169 -9.60 -7.54 7.75
CA ASP A 169 -8.98 -6.32 8.26
C ASP A 169 -9.48 -5.08 7.50
N PRO A 170 -9.37 -3.87 8.05
CA PRO A 170 -9.74 -2.64 7.37
C PRO A 170 -9.10 -2.45 5.99
N ALA A 171 -7.86 -2.91 5.80
CA ALA A 171 -7.15 -2.86 4.52
C ALA A 171 -7.76 -3.73 3.41
N ASP A 172 -8.64 -4.69 3.77
CA ASP A 172 -9.35 -5.53 2.80
C ASP A 172 -10.55 -4.81 2.14
N TRP A 173 -10.85 -3.58 2.54
CA TRP A 173 -12.05 -2.88 2.14
C TRP A 173 -11.78 -1.65 1.29
N ALA A 174 -12.69 -1.42 0.35
CA ALA A 174 -12.71 -0.23 -0.50
C ALA A 174 -14.16 0.26 -0.69
N TYR A 175 -14.30 1.42 -1.27
CA TYR A 175 -15.58 2.02 -1.60
C TYR A 175 -15.53 2.74 -2.96
N PRO A 176 -16.68 2.92 -3.65
CA PRO A 176 -16.73 3.68 -4.89
C PRO A 176 -16.38 5.14 -4.67
N SER A 177 -15.45 5.70 -5.47
CA SER A 177 -15.15 7.14 -5.46
C SER A 177 -16.26 8.00 -6.07
N LYS A 178 -17.22 7.36 -6.75
CA LYS A 178 -18.42 7.97 -7.35
C LYS A 178 -19.58 6.99 -7.31
N ASP A 179 -20.81 7.50 -7.35
CA ASP A 179 -21.99 6.65 -7.36
C ASP A 179 -22.06 5.76 -8.60
N GLY A 180 -22.41 4.52 -8.36
CA GLY A 180 -22.81 3.59 -9.42
C GLY A 180 -21.69 3.05 -10.27
N ILE A 181 -20.66 2.46 -9.66
CA ILE A 181 -19.63 1.72 -10.39
C ILE A 181 -20.13 0.33 -10.82
N ASP A 182 -19.72 -0.11 -12.02
CA ASP A 182 -20.03 -1.44 -12.52
C ASP A 182 -19.05 -2.48 -12.00
N VAL A 183 -19.56 -3.57 -11.44
CA VAL A 183 -18.78 -4.79 -11.22
C VAL A 183 -18.93 -5.68 -12.44
N ARG A 184 -17.83 -6.07 -13.05
CA ARG A 184 -17.79 -6.82 -14.30
C ARG A 184 -17.45 -8.29 -14.05
N ALA A 185 -17.93 -9.16 -14.92
CA ALA A 185 -17.71 -10.60 -14.83
C ALA A 185 -16.23 -11.00 -15.04
N ALA A 186 -15.45 -10.19 -15.75
CA ALA A 186 -14.04 -10.42 -16.03
C ALA A 186 -13.28 -9.08 -16.12
N ALA A 187 -11.95 -9.14 -16.04
CA ALA A 187 -11.05 -7.99 -16.08
C ALA A 187 -11.14 -7.10 -17.34
N PRO A 188 -11.29 -7.63 -18.58
CA PRO A 188 -11.38 -6.78 -19.75
C PRO A 188 -12.52 -5.75 -19.64
N PRO A 189 -12.29 -4.47 -20.03
CA PRO A 189 -13.24 -3.39 -19.81
C PRO A 189 -14.57 -3.52 -20.57
N ASN A 190 -14.61 -4.35 -21.60
CA ASN A 190 -15.81 -4.70 -22.36
C ASN A 190 -16.59 -5.91 -21.81
N SER A 191 -16.13 -6.48 -20.69
CA SER A 191 -16.84 -7.57 -20.04
C SER A 191 -18.20 -7.08 -19.50
N PRO A 192 -19.26 -7.94 -19.55
CA PRO A 192 -20.59 -7.53 -19.08
C PRO A 192 -20.58 -7.19 -17.59
N ALA A 193 -21.33 -6.14 -17.23
CA ALA A 193 -21.59 -5.81 -15.85
C ALA A 193 -22.54 -6.87 -15.23
N ILE A 194 -22.17 -7.37 -14.04
CA ILE A 194 -22.94 -8.35 -13.29
C ILE A 194 -23.66 -7.74 -12.08
N GLU A 195 -23.19 -6.58 -11.64
CA GLU A 195 -23.76 -5.81 -10.53
C GLU A 195 -23.35 -4.34 -10.66
N LYS A 196 -24.13 -3.45 -10.03
CA LYS A 196 -23.79 -2.04 -9.86
C LYS A 196 -23.70 -1.73 -8.37
N LEU A 197 -22.56 -1.19 -7.93
CA LEU A 197 -22.33 -0.79 -6.56
C LEU A 197 -22.67 0.70 -6.39
N GLY A 198 -23.47 1.00 -5.38
CA GLY A 198 -23.63 2.35 -4.83
C GLY A 198 -22.52 2.66 -3.82
N SER A 199 -22.73 3.71 -3.02
CA SER A 199 -21.82 4.16 -1.97
C SER A 199 -21.82 3.21 -0.75
N VAL A 200 -21.20 2.04 -0.91
CA VAL A 200 -21.10 0.99 0.12
C VAL A 200 -19.71 0.40 0.12
N LEU A 201 -19.30 -0.16 1.27
CA LEU A 201 -18.09 -0.95 1.35
C LEU A 201 -18.21 -2.24 0.54
N PHE A 202 -17.15 -2.56 -0.18
CA PHE A 202 -16.96 -3.86 -0.81
C PHE A 202 -15.56 -4.40 -0.51
N ARG A 203 -15.41 -5.71 -0.53
CA ARG A 203 -14.16 -6.36 -0.19
C ARG A 203 -13.26 -6.45 -1.42
N VAL A 204 -12.01 -6.04 -1.29
CA VAL A 204 -10.94 -6.31 -2.26
C VAL A 204 -10.41 -7.71 -1.99
N LEU A 205 -10.34 -8.53 -3.03
CA LEU A 205 -9.83 -9.89 -2.96
C LEU A 205 -8.37 -9.93 -3.39
N PRO A 206 -7.55 -10.83 -2.81
CA PRO A 206 -6.20 -11.05 -3.27
C PRO A 206 -6.21 -11.36 -4.77
N ASP A 207 -5.32 -10.73 -5.52
CA ASP A 207 -5.19 -10.99 -6.94
C ASP A 207 -4.79 -12.45 -7.17
N SER A 208 -5.66 -13.20 -7.84
CA SER A 208 -5.42 -14.60 -8.15
C SER A 208 -4.59 -14.78 -9.42
N GLY A 209 -3.51 -14.01 -9.58
CA GLY A 209 -2.54 -14.16 -10.66
C GLY A 209 -2.88 -13.38 -11.93
N GLN A 210 -3.55 -12.26 -11.80
CA GLN A 210 -3.71 -11.32 -12.90
C GLN A 210 -2.35 -10.71 -13.23
N GLN A 211 -1.91 -10.90 -14.45
CA GLN A 211 -0.66 -10.36 -14.94
C GLN A 211 -0.87 -8.86 -15.15
N ASP A 212 -0.04 -8.02 -14.51
CA ASP A 212 -0.01 -6.58 -14.75
C ASP A 212 0.42 -6.34 -16.21
N ASP A 213 -0.55 -6.19 -17.09
CA ASP A 213 -0.29 -5.69 -18.44
C ASP A 213 -0.29 -4.16 -18.37
N PRO A 214 0.86 -3.50 -18.55
CA PRO A 214 0.98 -2.04 -18.44
C PRO A 214 0.14 -1.28 -19.48
N ASN A 215 -0.41 -1.97 -20.48
CA ASN A 215 -1.26 -1.39 -21.52
C ASN A 215 -2.75 -1.53 -21.21
N GLN A 216 -3.11 -2.17 -20.10
CA GLN A 216 -4.51 -2.32 -19.69
C GLN A 216 -4.79 -1.48 -18.44
N PRO A 217 -6.03 -0.95 -18.30
CA PRO A 217 -6.44 -0.29 -17.06
C PRO A 217 -6.29 -1.25 -15.88
N LEU A 218 -5.77 -0.73 -14.76
CA LEU A 218 -5.69 -1.49 -13.52
C LEU A 218 -7.11 -1.80 -13.03
N VAL A 219 -7.38 -3.07 -12.76
CA VAL A 219 -8.65 -3.53 -12.21
C VAL A 219 -8.43 -4.28 -10.91
N LEU A 220 -9.38 -4.15 -9.99
CA LEU A 220 -9.38 -4.87 -8.73
C LEU A 220 -10.39 -6.00 -8.78
N HIS A 221 -9.99 -7.17 -8.29
CA HIS A 221 -10.89 -8.28 -8.03
C HIS A 221 -11.63 -8.04 -6.71
N VAL A 222 -12.94 -8.06 -6.73
CA VAL A 222 -13.75 -7.65 -5.59
C VAL A 222 -14.87 -8.64 -5.28
N ALA A 223 -15.33 -8.60 -4.02
CA ALA A 223 -16.54 -9.26 -3.59
C ALA A 223 -17.56 -8.20 -3.14
N THR A 224 -18.80 -8.34 -3.64
CA THR A 224 -19.89 -7.42 -3.35
C THR A 224 -20.68 -7.86 -2.12
N PRO A 225 -21.47 -6.98 -1.48
CA PRO A 225 -22.35 -7.37 -0.38
C PRO A 225 -23.32 -8.49 -0.71
N SER A 226 -23.72 -8.62 -1.98
CA SER A 226 -24.57 -9.73 -2.43
C SER A 226 -23.87 -11.09 -2.51
N GLY A 227 -22.55 -11.13 -2.27
CA GLY A 227 -21.73 -12.34 -2.37
C GLY A 227 -21.24 -12.68 -3.79
N LYS A 228 -21.49 -11.79 -4.76
CA LYS A 228 -20.90 -11.95 -6.10
C LYS A 228 -19.44 -11.49 -6.10
N THR A 229 -18.64 -12.10 -6.96
CA THR A 229 -17.28 -11.67 -7.23
C THR A 229 -17.13 -11.17 -8.66
N GLY A 230 -16.26 -10.22 -8.88
CA GLY A 230 -16.03 -9.63 -10.20
C GLY A 230 -14.93 -8.59 -10.16
N PHE A 231 -14.88 -7.74 -11.17
CA PHE A 231 -13.80 -6.78 -11.36
C PHE A 231 -14.34 -5.36 -11.47
N VAL A 232 -13.65 -4.43 -10.85
CA VAL A 232 -13.91 -2.99 -10.92
C VAL A 232 -12.68 -2.24 -11.42
N ASP A 233 -12.89 -1.11 -12.07
CA ASP A 233 -11.81 -0.19 -12.44
C ASP A 233 -11.20 0.41 -11.18
N ALA A 234 -9.89 0.23 -10.98
CA ALA A 234 -9.19 0.75 -9.81
C ALA A 234 -9.30 2.28 -9.69
N ALA A 235 -9.36 3.00 -10.82
CA ALA A 235 -9.53 4.47 -10.82
C ALA A 235 -10.93 4.94 -10.36
N ALA A 236 -11.88 4.02 -10.24
CA ALA A 236 -13.24 4.32 -9.81
C ALA A 236 -13.50 4.03 -8.33
N VAL A 237 -12.48 3.62 -7.58
CA VAL A 237 -12.60 3.22 -6.17
C VAL A 237 -11.52 3.86 -5.31
N ALA A 238 -11.80 3.98 -4.02
CA ALA A 238 -10.83 4.40 -3.02
C ALA A 238 -10.69 3.29 -1.95
N PRO A 239 -9.48 2.99 -1.47
CA PRO A 239 -9.28 2.08 -0.35
C PRO A 239 -9.85 2.69 0.93
N LEU A 240 -10.31 1.86 1.86
CA LEU A 240 -10.78 2.34 3.17
C LEU A 240 -9.62 2.81 4.04
N VAL A 241 -8.46 2.21 3.87
CA VAL A 241 -7.22 2.59 4.55
C VAL A 241 -6.23 3.04 3.48
N ALA A 242 -5.84 4.29 3.53
CA ALA A 242 -4.91 4.90 2.59
C ALA A 242 -3.73 5.54 3.34
N ASP A 243 -2.64 5.71 2.64
CA ASP A 243 -1.59 6.62 3.09
C ASP A 243 -2.11 8.05 3.06
N GLU A 244 -1.70 8.85 4.04
CA GLU A 244 -2.11 10.24 4.13
C GLU A 244 -0.89 11.17 4.20
N ILE A 245 -0.97 12.30 3.51
CA ILE A 245 -0.05 13.41 3.71
C ILE A 245 -0.72 14.50 4.53
N CYS A 246 -0.01 15.04 5.52
CA CYS A 246 -0.58 15.98 6.45
C CYS A 246 0.01 17.38 6.28
N TYR A 247 -0.84 18.38 6.43
CA TYR A 247 -0.56 19.78 6.19
C TYR A 247 -0.91 20.61 7.42
N ALA A 248 -0.14 21.66 7.67
CA ALA A 248 -0.50 22.69 8.63
C ALA A 248 -0.20 24.07 8.06
N LYS A 249 -0.91 25.08 8.56
CA LYS A 249 -0.75 26.48 8.14
C LYS A 249 -0.04 27.25 9.23
N ASP A 250 1.07 27.88 8.88
CA ASP A 250 1.80 28.83 9.72
C ASP A 250 1.75 30.25 9.14
N SER A 251 2.52 31.18 9.69
CA SER A 251 2.62 32.56 9.19
C SER A 251 3.18 32.66 7.77
N GLY A 252 3.88 31.63 7.29
CA GLY A 252 4.45 31.52 5.95
C GLY A 252 3.54 30.81 4.95
N GLY A 253 2.35 30.36 5.37
CA GLY A 253 1.39 29.62 4.56
C GLY A 253 1.31 28.13 4.90
N TRP A 254 0.74 27.36 3.99
CA TRP A 254 0.62 25.90 4.15
C TRP A 254 1.96 25.20 3.95
N LYS A 255 2.18 24.15 4.75
CA LYS A 255 3.35 23.27 4.68
C LYS A 255 2.92 21.81 4.82
N ILE A 256 3.62 20.92 4.17
CA ILE A 256 3.59 19.50 4.47
C ILE A 256 4.31 19.30 5.81
N VAL A 257 3.62 18.73 6.79
CA VAL A 257 4.14 18.56 8.16
C VAL A 257 4.31 17.11 8.57
N GLY A 258 3.70 16.17 7.82
CA GLY A 258 3.78 14.77 8.19
C GLY A 258 3.25 13.83 7.11
N TYR A 259 3.44 12.56 7.39
CA TYR A 259 2.98 11.42 6.60
C TYR A 259 2.48 10.31 7.52
N LEU A 260 1.33 9.77 7.21
CA LEU A 260 0.75 8.62 7.88
C LEU A 260 0.70 7.47 6.87
N GLY A 261 1.41 6.38 7.15
CA GLY A 261 1.26 5.16 6.37
C GLY A 261 -0.09 4.52 6.67
N GLY A 262 -0.73 3.93 5.68
CA GLY A 262 -2.06 3.34 5.79
C GLY A 262 -2.13 2.20 6.79
N VAL A 263 -2.28 2.55 8.06
CA VAL A 263 -2.57 1.62 9.15
C VAL A 263 -4.02 1.86 9.57
N ALA A 264 -4.76 0.79 9.75
CA ALA A 264 -6.09 0.85 10.33
C ALA A 264 -6.00 1.49 11.72
N GLN A 265 -6.61 2.64 11.91
CA GLN A 265 -6.70 3.33 13.20
C GLN A 265 -7.84 2.76 14.03
#